data_c91241579a6109051065e20c9979667d
#
_entry.id   c91241579a6109051065e20c9979667d
#
_cell.length_a   1.000
_cell.length_b   1.000
_cell.length_c   1.000
_cell.angle_alpha   90.00
_cell.angle_beta   90.00
_cell.angle_gamma   90.00
#
_symmetry.space_group_name_H-M   'P 1'
#
loop_
_entity.id
_entity.type
_entity.pdbx_description
1 polymer ?
#
loop_
_entity_poly.entity_id
_entity_poly.type
_entity_poly.pdbx_seq_one_letter_code
_entity_poly.pdbx_strand_id
1 'polypeptide(L)'
;NKEGWFPWLFSNLHLKPGMKILELGAGNGALWSQNIAKVPVGLTGVLSDISEGMLADAKKAIGDHPQFQYAVFDAQKIPFADNTFDLVIANHMLFYCDDIPQTLREVQRVLKPGASFVCSTYSKKHMHEITDLVQSYNSNIVLSSTNLYERFGLDNGKQILQPYFKDVVCHKYQDAIELSESMPIISYILSCHGNQNSILLDHYQDFKQYVDSKVENGFYITKDAGYFSCKKA
;
A
#
# COMPACT_ATOMS: atom_id res chain seq x y z
N ASN A 1 -16.33 -0.95 -2.76
CA ASN A 1 -16.50 -0.58 -1.36
C ASN A 1 -16.73 0.92 -1.24
N LYS A 2 -17.79 1.36 -0.54
CA LYS A 2 -18.14 2.79 -0.40
C LYS A 2 -17.21 3.54 0.58
N GLU A 3 -16.53 2.83 1.47
CA GLU A 3 -15.70 3.45 2.52
C GLU A 3 -14.33 3.92 1.98
N GLY A 4 -13.80 3.28 0.95
CA GLY A 4 -12.44 3.52 0.46
C GLY A 4 -11.36 2.84 1.32
N TRP A 5 -10.16 2.66 0.72
CA TRP A 5 -9.06 1.91 1.32
C TRP A 5 -8.55 2.53 2.64
N PHE A 6 -8.21 3.81 2.63
CA PHE A 6 -7.59 4.45 3.79
C PHE A 6 -8.54 4.60 4.99
N PRO A 7 -9.82 5.01 4.82
CA PRO A 7 -10.79 4.99 5.92
C PRO A 7 -11.02 3.58 6.48
N TRP A 8 -11.12 2.56 5.61
CA TRP A 8 -11.28 1.17 6.04
C TRP A 8 -10.05 0.66 6.82
N LEU A 9 -8.84 0.88 6.32
CA LEU A 9 -7.62 0.50 7.03
C LEU A 9 -7.55 1.22 8.38
N PHE A 10 -7.78 2.53 8.40
CA PHE A 10 -7.73 3.35 9.61
C PHE A 10 -8.69 2.84 10.70
N SER A 11 -9.93 2.52 10.35
CA SER A 11 -10.93 2.00 11.30
C SER A 11 -10.53 0.66 11.91
N ASN A 12 -9.70 -0.12 11.22
CA ASN A 12 -9.18 -1.42 11.67
C ASN A 12 -7.85 -1.34 12.44
N LEU A 13 -7.21 -0.18 12.56
CA LEU A 13 -5.99 -0.01 13.35
C LEU A 13 -6.25 -0.05 14.86
N HIS A 14 -7.50 0.09 15.31
CA HIS A 14 -7.90 0.10 16.72
C HIS A 14 -7.10 1.11 17.57
N LEU A 15 -6.88 2.31 17.02
CA LEU A 15 -6.14 3.38 17.67
C LEU A 15 -6.80 3.83 18.98
N LYS A 16 -5.97 4.10 19.99
CA LYS A 16 -6.42 4.53 21.32
C LYS A 16 -5.71 5.82 21.75
N PRO A 17 -6.31 6.62 22.62
CA PRO A 17 -5.64 7.75 23.25
C PRO A 17 -4.31 7.34 23.90
N GLY A 18 -3.29 8.17 23.74
CA GLY A 18 -1.97 7.97 24.34
C GLY A 18 -1.06 6.94 23.66
N MET A 19 -1.51 6.26 22.60
CA MET A 19 -0.65 5.36 21.85
C MET A 19 0.49 6.10 21.17
N LYS A 20 1.67 5.48 21.13
CA LYS A 20 2.81 5.90 20.33
C LYS A 20 2.94 4.98 19.12
N ILE A 21 2.80 5.55 17.92
CA ILE A 21 2.76 4.78 16.67
C ILE A 21 3.90 5.16 15.75
N LEU A 22 4.28 4.22 14.89
CA LEU A 22 5.21 4.44 13.78
C LEU A 22 4.56 3.97 12.49
N GLU A 23 4.57 4.80 11.44
CA GLU A 23 4.30 4.35 10.08
C GLU A 23 5.59 4.36 9.26
N LEU A 24 5.88 3.22 8.64
CA LEU A 24 6.97 3.02 7.70
C LEU A 24 6.44 3.16 6.27
N GLY A 25 7.10 3.97 5.44
CA GLY A 25 6.65 4.24 4.08
C GLY A 25 5.30 4.99 4.05
N ALA A 26 5.20 6.10 4.79
CA ALA A 26 3.95 6.88 4.89
C ALA A 26 3.53 7.54 3.56
N GLY A 27 4.44 7.60 2.58
CA GLY A 27 4.19 8.22 1.28
C GLY A 27 3.70 9.67 1.43
N ASN A 28 2.64 10.00 0.71
CA ASN A 28 1.99 11.32 0.77
C ASN A 28 1.06 11.54 1.98
N GLY A 29 1.05 10.63 2.96
CA GLY A 29 0.27 10.75 4.18
C GLY A 29 -1.23 10.52 4.03
N ALA A 30 -1.70 9.88 2.96
CA ALA A 30 -3.12 9.70 2.67
C ALA A 30 -3.89 8.93 3.76
N LEU A 31 -3.25 7.99 4.46
CA LEU A 31 -3.87 7.29 5.60
C LEU A 31 -4.32 8.27 6.69
N TRP A 32 -3.51 9.28 6.98
CA TRP A 32 -3.78 10.25 8.04
C TRP A 32 -4.59 11.43 7.55
N SER A 33 -4.25 12.04 6.41
CA SER A 33 -4.97 13.21 5.89
C SER A 33 -6.45 12.94 5.64
N GLN A 34 -6.82 11.74 5.20
CA GLN A 34 -8.23 11.34 5.01
C GLN A 34 -8.96 11.01 6.33
N ASN A 35 -8.23 10.82 7.43
CA ASN A 35 -8.80 10.42 8.71
C ASN A 35 -8.42 11.34 9.87
N ILE A 36 -7.87 12.51 9.59
CA ILE A 36 -7.28 13.41 10.60
C ILE A 36 -8.23 13.76 11.75
N ALA A 37 -9.50 13.98 11.44
CA ALA A 37 -10.53 14.28 12.43
C ALA A 37 -10.87 13.10 13.37
N LYS A 38 -10.44 11.89 13.03
CA LYS A 38 -10.68 10.66 13.80
C LYS A 38 -9.46 10.23 14.63
N VAL A 39 -8.33 10.95 14.53
CA VAL A 39 -7.11 10.63 15.29
C VAL A 39 -7.38 10.83 16.79
N PRO A 40 -7.14 9.79 17.64
CA PRO A 40 -7.42 9.89 19.06
C PRO A 40 -6.57 10.98 19.76
N VAL A 41 -7.16 11.68 20.71
CA VAL A 41 -6.46 12.68 21.50
C VAL A 41 -5.30 12.06 22.28
N GLY A 42 -4.13 12.72 22.26
CA GLY A 42 -2.93 12.24 22.95
C GLY A 42 -2.17 11.11 22.25
N LEU A 43 -2.66 10.58 21.12
CA LEU A 43 -1.86 9.72 20.27
C LEU A 43 -0.65 10.52 19.75
N THR A 44 0.52 9.90 19.67
CA THR A 44 1.70 10.47 19.01
C THR A 44 2.18 9.54 17.90
N GLY A 45 2.47 10.10 16.74
CA GLY A 45 2.88 9.32 15.56
C GLY A 45 4.18 9.83 14.95
N VAL A 46 5.03 8.89 14.55
CA VAL A 46 6.14 9.15 13.64
C VAL A 46 5.74 8.62 12.26
N LEU A 47 5.70 9.49 11.26
CA LEU A 47 5.46 9.17 9.87
C LEU A 47 6.82 9.16 9.15
N SER A 48 7.25 8.00 8.66
CA SER A 48 8.55 7.87 8.01
C SER A 48 8.45 7.43 6.57
N ASP A 49 9.40 7.88 5.78
CA ASP A 49 9.60 7.43 4.41
C ASP A 49 11.10 7.56 4.07
N ILE A 50 11.58 6.81 3.09
CA ILE A 50 12.93 6.99 2.56
C ILE A 50 13.02 8.23 1.66
N SER A 51 11.90 8.66 1.10
CA SER A 51 11.75 9.82 0.23
C SER A 51 11.38 11.07 1.04
N GLU A 52 12.30 12.03 1.11
CA GLU A 52 12.04 13.34 1.70
C GLU A 52 10.89 14.09 0.99
N GLY A 53 10.80 13.95 -0.34
CA GLY A 53 9.72 14.55 -1.14
C GLY A 53 8.34 14.02 -0.75
N MET A 54 8.21 12.70 -0.54
CA MET A 54 6.96 12.10 -0.07
C MET A 54 6.57 12.63 1.31
N LEU A 55 7.51 12.79 2.23
CA LEU A 55 7.21 13.36 3.55
C LEU A 55 6.85 14.84 3.50
N ALA A 56 7.43 15.61 2.58
CA ALA A 56 7.01 16.99 2.33
C ALA A 56 5.55 17.06 1.85
N ASP A 57 5.15 16.18 0.94
CA ASP A 57 3.76 16.07 0.49
C ASP A 57 2.83 15.61 1.63
N ALA A 58 3.27 14.65 2.45
CA ALA A 58 2.52 14.20 3.62
C ALA A 58 2.28 15.35 4.61
N LYS A 59 3.33 16.12 4.93
CA LYS A 59 3.22 17.29 5.81
C LYS A 59 2.27 18.34 5.25
N LYS A 60 2.30 18.58 3.94
CA LYS A 60 1.37 19.50 3.27
C LYS A 60 -0.07 18.99 3.33
N ALA A 61 -0.30 17.70 3.13
CA ALA A 61 -1.64 17.10 3.11
C ALA A 61 -2.28 16.99 4.51
N ILE A 62 -1.47 16.71 5.54
CA ILE A 62 -1.93 16.57 6.93
C ILE A 62 -2.02 17.94 7.64
N GLY A 63 -1.20 18.91 7.23
CA GLY A 63 -1.03 20.19 7.89
C GLY A 63 -0.15 20.11 9.14
N ASP A 64 -0.06 21.22 9.88
CA ASP A 64 0.69 21.30 11.15
C ASP A 64 -0.10 20.63 12.28
N HIS A 65 -0.07 19.29 12.29
CA HIS A 65 -0.77 18.50 13.30
C HIS A 65 0.21 18.13 14.44
N PRO A 66 -0.01 18.59 15.67
CA PRO A 66 0.97 18.49 16.76
C PRO A 66 1.27 17.05 17.21
N GLN A 67 0.43 16.10 16.84
CA GLN A 67 0.59 14.69 17.18
C GLN A 67 1.55 13.93 16.24
N PHE A 68 1.95 14.52 15.10
CA PHE A 68 2.78 13.86 14.11
C PHE A 68 4.18 14.48 13.97
N GLN A 69 5.16 13.60 13.91
CA GLN A 69 6.54 13.92 13.55
C GLN A 69 6.87 13.22 12.22
N TYR A 70 7.74 13.82 11.42
CA TYR A 70 8.17 13.29 10.12
C TYR A 70 9.64 12.94 10.19
N ALA A 71 10.04 11.75 9.72
CA ALA A 71 11.43 11.29 9.82
C ALA A 71 11.83 10.54 8.54
N VAL A 72 12.94 10.97 7.94
CA VAL A 72 13.53 10.30 6.77
C VAL A 72 14.47 9.23 7.23
N PHE A 73 14.18 7.95 6.95
CA PHE A 73 15.09 6.83 7.18
C PHE A 73 14.64 5.57 6.42
N ASP A 74 15.57 4.64 6.28
CA ASP A 74 15.33 3.31 5.73
C ASP A 74 14.67 2.41 6.79
N ALA A 75 13.56 1.76 6.45
CA ALA A 75 12.86 0.81 7.32
C ALA A 75 13.73 -0.40 7.75
N GLN A 76 14.82 -0.67 7.04
CA GLN A 76 15.80 -1.69 7.40
C GLN A 76 16.73 -1.27 8.55
N LYS A 77 16.69 0.01 8.95
CA LYS A 77 17.47 0.58 10.07
C LYS A 77 16.68 1.67 10.77
N ILE A 78 15.77 1.27 11.66
CA ILE A 78 14.87 2.19 12.36
C ILE A 78 15.58 2.92 13.49
N PRO A 79 15.71 4.27 13.48
CA PRO A 79 16.52 5.04 14.43
C PRO A 79 15.80 5.29 15.77
N PHE A 80 15.11 4.29 16.29
CA PHE A 80 14.43 4.36 17.58
C PHE A 80 14.85 3.20 18.47
N ALA A 81 14.77 3.42 19.79
CA ALA A 81 15.10 2.42 20.80
C ALA A 81 14.12 1.22 20.75
N ASP A 82 14.58 0.09 21.31
CA ASP A 82 13.75 -1.10 21.50
C ASP A 82 12.50 -0.77 22.32
N ASN A 83 11.42 -1.48 22.03
CA ASN A 83 10.15 -1.40 22.80
C ASN A 83 9.58 0.03 22.91
N THR A 84 9.62 0.78 21.83
CA THR A 84 9.19 2.19 21.80
C THR A 84 7.73 2.35 21.40
N PHE A 85 7.21 1.55 20.47
CA PHE A 85 5.92 1.79 19.82
C PHE A 85 4.85 0.78 20.25
N ASP A 86 3.62 1.27 20.36
CA ASP A 86 2.42 0.48 20.63
C ASP A 86 1.82 -0.11 19.35
N LEU A 87 2.14 0.48 18.19
CA LEU A 87 1.73 0.02 16.87
C LEU A 87 2.78 0.45 15.84
N VAL A 88 3.15 -0.46 14.96
CA VAL A 88 3.88 -0.15 13.71
C VAL A 88 2.97 -0.47 12.53
N ILE A 89 2.97 0.42 11.54
CA ILE A 89 2.17 0.30 10.30
C ILE A 89 3.14 0.30 9.12
N ALA A 90 2.90 -0.57 8.14
CA ALA A 90 3.64 -0.61 6.87
C ALA A 90 2.61 -0.77 5.72
N ASN A 91 2.06 0.37 5.25
CA ASN A 91 0.98 0.36 4.28
C ASN A 91 1.51 0.34 2.85
N HIS A 92 1.36 -0.79 2.14
CA HIS A 92 1.81 -1.02 0.76
C HIS A 92 3.30 -0.69 0.53
N MET A 93 4.19 -1.03 1.49
CA MET A 93 5.60 -0.68 1.38
C MET A 93 6.59 -1.85 1.52
N LEU A 94 6.24 -2.95 2.22
CA LEU A 94 7.20 -4.03 2.51
C LEU A 94 7.80 -4.66 1.24
N PHE A 95 7.05 -4.78 0.17
CA PHE A 95 7.55 -5.33 -1.09
C PHE A 95 8.59 -4.43 -1.80
N TYR A 96 8.77 -3.19 -1.36
CA TYR A 96 9.84 -2.30 -1.84
C TYR A 96 11.14 -2.43 -1.04
N CYS A 97 11.10 -3.02 0.18
CA CYS A 97 12.31 -3.23 0.97
C CYS A 97 13.25 -4.24 0.30
N ASP A 98 14.54 -3.93 0.24
CA ASP A 98 15.54 -4.85 -0.31
C ASP A 98 15.68 -6.11 0.54
N ASP A 99 15.74 -5.96 1.87
CA ASP A 99 15.79 -7.04 2.86
C ASP A 99 14.56 -6.99 3.78
N ILE A 100 13.48 -7.69 3.36
CA ILE A 100 12.24 -7.82 4.15
C ILE A 100 12.52 -8.47 5.52
N PRO A 101 13.27 -9.57 5.63
CA PRO A 101 13.68 -10.14 6.91
C PRO A 101 14.34 -9.14 7.86
N GLN A 102 15.23 -8.26 7.38
CA GLN A 102 15.86 -7.23 8.20
C GLN A 102 14.83 -6.19 8.66
N THR A 103 13.96 -5.73 7.76
CA THR A 103 12.86 -4.81 8.10
C THR A 103 11.98 -5.39 9.22
N LEU A 104 11.60 -6.68 9.11
CA LEU A 104 10.75 -7.34 10.11
C LEU A 104 11.44 -7.49 11.47
N ARG A 105 12.78 -7.72 11.51
CA ARG A 105 13.57 -7.71 12.75
C ARG A 105 13.56 -6.33 13.41
N GLU A 106 13.72 -5.26 12.64
CA GLU A 106 13.66 -3.90 13.14
C GLU A 106 12.28 -3.52 13.67
N VAL A 107 11.21 -3.88 12.93
CA VAL A 107 9.83 -3.71 13.39
C VAL A 107 9.62 -4.44 14.72
N GLN A 108 10.03 -5.71 14.81
CA GLN A 108 9.93 -6.48 16.04
C GLN A 108 10.71 -5.82 17.19
N ARG A 109 11.91 -5.32 16.93
CA ARG A 109 12.76 -4.67 17.92
C ARG A 109 12.09 -3.43 18.52
N VAL A 110 11.55 -2.54 17.69
CA VAL A 110 10.99 -1.26 18.14
C VAL A 110 9.58 -1.36 18.72
N LEU A 111 8.84 -2.43 18.45
CA LEU A 111 7.55 -2.70 19.06
C LEU A 111 7.71 -3.07 20.54
N LYS A 112 6.79 -2.60 21.39
CA LYS A 112 6.66 -3.07 22.77
C LYS A 112 6.21 -4.54 22.81
N PRO A 113 6.51 -5.31 23.87
CA PRO A 113 5.96 -6.65 24.03
C PRO A 113 4.42 -6.66 23.93
N GLY A 114 3.86 -7.56 23.14
CA GLY A 114 2.42 -7.66 22.88
C GLY A 114 1.83 -6.59 21.98
N ALA A 115 2.62 -5.60 21.55
CA ALA A 115 2.20 -4.57 20.61
C ALA A 115 1.97 -5.11 19.19
N SER A 116 1.21 -4.37 18.39
CA SER A 116 0.74 -4.83 17.08
C SER A 116 1.61 -4.31 15.93
N PHE A 117 1.77 -5.15 14.92
CA PHE A 117 2.22 -4.77 13.59
C PHE A 117 1.07 -4.95 12.58
N VAL A 118 0.85 -3.95 11.75
CA VAL A 118 -0.12 -3.97 10.66
C VAL A 118 0.60 -3.67 9.36
N CYS A 119 0.51 -4.57 8.38
CA CYS A 119 1.12 -4.34 7.07
C CYS A 119 0.16 -4.76 5.96
N SER A 120 0.06 -3.92 4.93
CA SER A 120 -0.86 -4.15 3.83
C SER A 120 -0.15 -4.51 2.53
N THR A 121 -0.87 -5.22 1.68
CA THR A 121 -0.41 -5.66 0.37
C THR A 121 -1.59 -6.07 -0.51
N TYR A 122 -1.31 -6.63 -1.68
CA TYR A 122 -2.28 -7.15 -2.63
C TYR A 122 -1.85 -8.52 -3.15
N SER A 123 -2.78 -9.24 -3.79
CA SER A 123 -2.51 -10.55 -4.40
C SER A 123 -2.21 -10.44 -5.89
N LYS A 124 -1.83 -11.56 -6.52
CA LYS A 124 -1.69 -11.71 -7.97
C LYS A 124 -2.98 -11.34 -8.73
N LYS A 125 -4.15 -11.48 -8.09
CA LYS A 125 -5.45 -11.18 -8.73
C LYS A 125 -5.80 -9.69 -8.77
N HIS A 126 -5.02 -8.85 -8.07
CA HIS A 126 -5.31 -7.42 -8.01
C HIS A 126 -5.14 -6.78 -9.38
N MET A 127 -6.22 -6.22 -9.92
CA MET A 127 -6.27 -5.51 -11.20
C MET A 127 -5.77 -6.35 -12.40
N HIS A 128 -5.85 -7.69 -12.33
CA HIS A 128 -5.35 -8.57 -13.38
C HIS A 128 -6.06 -8.35 -14.72
N GLU A 129 -7.33 -7.91 -14.70
CA GLU A 129 -8.11 -7.65 -15.91
C GLU A 129 -7.48 -6.56 -16.79
N ILE A 130 -6.73 -5.62 -16.21
CA ILE A 130 -5.99 -4.62 -16.98
C ILE A 130 -4.81 -5.26 -17.71
N THR A 131 -4.10 -6.19 -17.05
CA THR A 131 -3.02 -6.96 -17.70
C THR A 131 -3.58 -7.82 -18.84
N ASP A 132 -4.70 -8.51 -18.58
CA ASP A 132 -5.36 -9.35 -19.60
C ASP A 132 -5.84 -8.50 -20.79
N LEU A 133 -6.36 -7.30 -20.53
CA LEU A 133 -6.79 -6.37 -21.56
C LEU A 133 -5.63 -5.99 -22.50
N VAL A 134 -4.51 -5.53 -21.95
CA VAL A 134 -3.36 -5.12 -22.79
C VAL A 134 -2.69 -6.27 -23.50
N GLN A 135 -2.58 -7.44 -22.87
CA GLN A 135 -2.00 -8.64 -23.47
C GLN A 135 -2.91 -9.23 -24.55
N SER A 136 -4.21 -9.06 -24.48
CA SER A 136 -5.15 -9.42 -25.55
C SER A 136 -5.03 -8.49 -26.76
N TYR A 137 -4.60 -7.25 -26.58
CA TYR A 137 -4.29 -6.33 -27.67
C TYR A 137 -2.92 -6.65 -28.29
N ASN A 138 -1.90 -6.79 -27.46
CA ASN A 138 -0.55 -7.17 -27.88
C ASN A 138 0.15 -7.94 -26.73
N SER A 139 0.41 -9.21 -26.94
CA SER A 139 1.00 -10.12 -25.95
C SER A 139 2.40 -9.74 -25.48
N ASN A 140 3.11 -8.86 -26.22
CA ASN A 140 4.43 -8.36 -25.82
C ASN A 140 4.37 -7.23 -24.80
N ILE A 141 3.18 -6.71 -24.47
CA ILE A 141 3.03 -5.63 -23.49
C ILE A 141 3.20 -6.19 -22.08
N VAL A 142 4.10 -5.56 -21.34
CA VAL A 142 4.37 -5.80 -19.93
C VAL A 142 4.16 -4.49 -19.17
N LEU A 143 3.21 -4.45 -18.25
CA LEU A 143 2.89 -3.24 -17.47
C LEU A 143 3.86 -3.00 -16.31
N SER A 144 4.49 -4.06 -15.79
CA SER A 144 5.49 -3.98 -14.74
C SER A 144 6.57 -5.03 -14.95
N SER A 145 7.83 -4.62 -14.80
CA SER A 145 8.98 -5.55 -14.89
C SER A 145 9.14 -6.42 -13.64
N THR A 146 8.44 -6.10 -12.55
CA THR A 146 8.53 -6.82 -11.27
C THR A 146 7.16 -7.10 -10.69
N ASN A 147 6.96 -8.33 -10.24
CA ASN A 147 5.74 -8.76 -9.55
C ASN A 147 5.92 -8.54 -8.04
N LEU A 148 5.62 -7.34 -7.56
CA LEU A 148 5.82 -6.97 -6.15
C LEU A 148 5.09 -7.91 -5.17
N TYR A 149 3.91 -8.44 -5.55
CA TYR A 149 3.16 -9.41 -4.74
C TYR A 149 3.92 -10.74 -4.53
N GLU A 150 4.90 -11.09 -5.37
CA GLU A 150 5.75 -12.26 -5.18
C GLU A 150 6.75 -12.06 -4.05
N ARG A 151 7.20 -10.82 -3.83
CA ARG A 151 8.09 -10.45 -2.72
C ARG A 151 7.34 -10.41 -1.39
N PHE A 152 6.19 -9.75 -1.35
CA PHE A 152 5.28 -9.70 -0.20
C PHE A 152 3.84 -9.48 -0.67
N GLY A 153 3.04 -10.51 -0.75
CA GLY A 153 1.66 -10.51 -1.22
C GLY A 153 0.70 -11.15 -0.23
N LEU A 154 -0.60 -11.13 -0.53
CA LEU A 154 -1.60 -11.79 0.30
C LEU A 154 -1.41 -13.31 0.36
N ASP A 155 -0.82 -13.90 -0.67
CA ASP A 155 -0.66 -15.35 -0.80
C ASP A 155 0.53 -15.89 0.02
N ASN A 156 1.60 -15.10 0.21
CA ASN A 156 2.84 -15.50 0.90
C ASN A 156 3.11 -14.72 2.20
N GLY A 157 2.44 -13.59 2.42
CA GLY A 157 2.74 -12.67 3.51
C GLY A 157 2.60 -13.32 4.89
N LYS A 158 1.61 -14.20 5.10
CA LYS A 158 1.46 -14.92 6.37
C LYS A 158 2.69 -15.77 6.67
N GLN A 159 3.19 -16.53 5.70
CA GLN A 159 4.38 -17.38 5.85
C GLN A 159 5.63 -16.54 6.15
N ILE A 160 5.77 -15.37 5.51
CA ILE A 160 6.89 -14.45 5.72
C ILE A 160 6.85 -13.83 7.12
N LEU A 161 5.67 -13.53 7.67
CA LEU A 161 5.51 -12.86 8.97
C LEU A 161 5.63 -13.82 10.17
N GLN A 162 5.18 -15.08 10.04
CA GLN A 162 5.12 -16.07 11.13
C GLN A 162 6.45 -16.30 11.87
N PRO A 163 7.66 -16.23 11.26
CA PRO A 163 8.91 -16.35 12.00
C PRO A 163 9.19 -15.21 13.00
N TYR A 164 8.55 -14.06 12.81
CA TYR A 164 8.81 -12.83 13.58
C TYR A 164 7.68 -12.47 14.54
N PHE A 165 6.44 -12.87 14.23
CA PHE A 165 5.24 -12.39 14.92
C PHE A 165 4.28 -13.54 15.25
N LYS A 166 3.51 -13.35 16.35
CA LYS A 166 2.38 -14.19 16.72
C LYS A 166 1.07 -13.67 16.14
N ASP A 167 0.04 -14.51 16.16
CA ASP A 167 -1.34 -14.15 15.82
C ASP A 167 -1.45 -13.49 14.44
N VAL A 168 -0.76 -14.03 13.42
CA VAL A 168 -0.78 -13.49 12.06
C VAL A 168 -2.12 -13.79 11.40
N VAL A 169 -2.94 -12.74 11.23
CA VAL A 169 -4.28 -12.81 10.62
C VAL A 169 -4.31 -11.94 9.36
N CYS A 170 -4.84 -12.48 8.27
CA CYS A 170 -5.09 -11.75 7.03
C CYS A 170 -6.52 -11.20 7.01
N HIS A 171 -6.65 -9.91 6.71
CA HIS A 171 -7.93 -9.21 6.55
C HIS A 171 -8.05 -8.71 5.11
N LYS A 172 -9.02 -9.24 4.37
CA LYS A 172 -9.23 -8.86 2.97
C LYS A 172 -10.12 -7.64 2.84
N TYR A 173 -9.73 -6.73 1.97
CA TYR A 173 -10.53 -5.60 1.53
C TYR A 173 -11.25 -6.00 0.24
N GLN A 174 -12.54 -6.28 0.36
CA GLN A 174 -13.37 -6.63 -0.79
C GLN A 174 -13.83 -5.37 -1.51
N ASP A 175 -13.27 -5.14 -2.68
CA ASP A 175 -13.59 -3.99 -3.51
C ASP A 175 -13.43 -4.34 -5.00
N ALA A 176 -14.03 -3.50 -5.84
CA ALA A 176 -13.91 -3.56 -7.28
C ALA A 176 -14.13 -2.16 -7.88
N ILE A 177 -13.66 -1.98 -9.10
CA ILE A 177 -13.96 -0.80 -9.90
C ILE A 177 -14.77 -1.29 -11.11
N GLU A 178 -15.86 -0.61 -11.39
CA GLU A 178 -16.60 -0.76 -12.63
C GLU A 178 -16.49 0.55 -13.41
N LEU A 179 -16.00 0.46 -14.64
CA LEU A 179 -15.76 1.61 -15.51
C LEU A 179 -16.58 1.47 -16.79
N SER A 180 -17.20 2.56 -17.20
CA SER A 180 -17.92 2.70 -18.47
C SER A 180 -17.17 3.57 -19.48
N GLU A 181 -16.01 4.12 -19.10
CA GLU A 181 -15.18 4.99 -19.91
C GLU A 181 -13.76 4.43 -20.04
N SER A 182 -13.17 4.53 -21.22
CA SER A 182 -11.84 3.99 -21.51
C SER A 182 -10.69 4.84 -20.96
N MET A 183 -10.88 6.17 -20.87
CA MET A 183 -9.80 7.07 -20.52
C MET A 183 -9.15 6.82 -19.17
N PRO A 184 -9.89 6.52 -18.08
CA PRO A 184 -9.25 6.16 -16.79
C PRO A 184 -8.33 4.94 -16.90
N ILE A 185 -8.75 3.89 -17.64
CA ILE A 185 -7.95 2.67 -17.85
C ILE A 185 -6.72 2.98 -18.68
N ILE A 186 -6.88 3.72 -19.81
CA ILE A 186 -5.77 4.11 -20.69
C ILE A 186 -4.75 4.94 -19.90
N SER A 187 -5.21 5.94 -19.15
CA SER A 187 -4.32 6.77 -18.33
C SER A 187 -3.53 5.97 -17.32
N TYR A 188 -4.18 4.99 -16.65
CA TYR A 188 -3.51 4.07 -15.74
C TYR A 188 -2.45 3.22 -16.48
N ILE A 189 -2.81 2.60 -17.61
CA ILE A 189 -1.88 1.79 -18.41
C ILE A 189 -0.65 2.60 -18.81
N LEU A 190 -0.83 3.82 -19.33
CA LEU A 190 0.27 4.69 -19.74
C LEU A 190 1.14 5.19 -18.57
N SER A 191 0.62 5.19 -17.35
CA SER A 191 1.37 5.54 -16.13
C SER A 191 2.21 4.38 -15.58
N CYS A 192 2.04 3.15 -16.08
CA CYS A 192 2.81 1.99 -15.66
C CYS A 192 4.29 2.08 -16.10
N HIS A 193 5.15 1.28 -15.45
CA HIS A 193 6.61 1.35 -15.60
C HIS A 193 7.19 0.16 -16.40
N GLY A 194 6.39 -0.44 -17.28
CA GLY A 194 6.82 -1.51 -18.18
C GLY A 194 7.26 -1.00 -19.55
N ASN A 195 6.96 -1.78 -20.59
CA ASN A 195 7.28 -1.45 -21.98
C ASN A 195 6.07 -0.87 -22.77
N GLN A 196 4.92 -0.69 -22.11
CA GLN A 196 3.66 -0.33 -22.77
C GLN A 196 3.76 0.96 -23.58
N ASN A 197 4.46 1.99 -23.08
CA ASN A 197 4.55 3.28 -23.76
C ASN A 197 5.28 3.17 -25.11
N SER A 198 6.35 2.35 -25.20
CA SER A 198 7.09 2.14 -26.44
C SER A 198 6.29 1.41 -27.51
N ILE A 199 5.23 0.68 -27.10
CA ILE A 199 4.39 -0.09 -28.03
C ILE A 199 3.10 0.67 -28.36
N LEU A 200 2.49 1.33 -27.35
CA LEU A 200 1.14 1.90 -27.49
C LEU A 200 1.12 3.31 -28.04
N LEU A 201 2.17 4.13 -27.83
CA LEU A 201 2.12 5.54 -28.24
C LEU A 201 2.03 5.70 -29.77
N ASP A 202 2.74 4.88 -30.52
CA ASP A 202 2.70 4.90 -32.00
C ASP A 202 1.36 4.36 -32.55
N HIS A 203 0.61 3.60 -31.76
CA HIS A 203 -0.67 2.98 -32.11
C HIS A 203 -1.82 3.47 -31.22
N TYR A 204 -1.70 4.67 -30.64
CA TYR A 204 -2.61 5.16 -29.62
C TYR A 204 -4.08 5.16 -30.02
N GLN A 205 -4.40 5.57 -31.25
CA GLN A 205 -5.78 5.64 -31.73
C GLN A 205 -6.40 4.24 -31.87
N ASP A 206 -5.65 3.28 -32.40
CA ASP A 206 -6.11 1.89 -32.54
C ASP A 206 -6.30 1.25 -31.16
N PHE A 207 -5.35 1.47 -30.25
CA PHE A 207 -5.47 0.98 -28.86
C PHE A 207 -6.66 1.62 -28.14
N LYS A 208 -6.88 2.92 -28.31
CA LYS A 208 -8.04 3.60 -27.72
C LYS A 208 -9.34 3.00 -28.22
N GLN A 209 -9.51 2.81 -29.55
CA GLN A 209 -10.70 2.18 -30.13
C GLN A 209 -10.90 0.75 -29.60
N TYR A 210 -9.82 -0.03 -29.44
CA TYR A 210 -9.87 -1.36 -28.87
C TYR A 210 -10.40 -1.29 -27.42
N VAL A 211 -9.84 -0.42 -26.55
CA VAL A 211 -10.29 -0.26 -25.17
C VAL A 211 -11.73 0.23 -25.11
N ASP A 212 -12.13 1.21 -25.94
CA ASP A 212 -13.52 1.69 -26.05
C ASP A 212 -14.48 0.51 -26.27
N SER A 213 -14.16 -0.39 -27.21
CA SER A 213 -15.00 -1.57 -27.50
C SER A 213 -15.10 -2.57 -26.34
N LYS A 214 -14.12 -2.59 -25.43
CA LYS A 214 -14.10 -3.50 -24.27
C LYS A 214 -14.85 -2.95 -23.07
N VAL A 215 -14.96 -1.61 -22.96
CA VAL A 215 -15.63 -0.95 -21.83
C VAL A 215 -17.08 -0.55 -22.11
N GLU A 216 -17.54 -0.66 -23.35
CA GLU A 216 -18.88 -0.25 -23.79
C GLU A 216 -20.02 -0.84 -22.94
N ASN A 217 -19.85 -2.07 -22.46
CA ASN A 217 -20.83 -2.75 -21.61
C ASN A 217 -20.40 -2.83 -20.13
N GLY A 218 -19.50 -1.95 -19.72
CA GLY A 218 -18.87 -1.96 -18.40
C GLY A 218 -17.61 -2.83 -18.35
N PHE A 219 -16.59 -2.33 -17.71
CA PHE A 219 -15.33 -3.05 -17.47
C PHE A 219 -15.09 -3.19 -15.98
N TYR A 220 -15.07 -4.44 -15.52
CA TYR A 220 -14.91 -4.77 -14.12
C TYR A 220 -13.43 -5.01 -13.80
N ILE A 221 -12.92 -4.38 -12.72
CA ILE A 221 -11.55 -4.51 -12.27
C ILE A 221 -11.56 -4.98 -10.82
N THR A 222 -10.99 -6.15 -10.57
CA THR A 222 -10.87 -6.74 -9.24
C THR A 222 -9.86 -5.99 -8.39
N LYS A 223 -10.25 -5.59 -7.18
CA LYS A 223 -9.33 -5.10 -6.16
C LYS A 223 -9.15 -6.16 -5.08
N ASP A 224 -8.14 -7.01 -5.22
CA ASP A 224 -7.79 -8.03 -4.24
C ASP A 224 -6.59 -7.56 -3.40
N ALA A 225 -6.91 -6.68 -2.45
CA ALA A 225 -5.97 -6.12 -1.49
C ALA A 225 -6.37 -6.51 -0.06
N GLY A 226 -5.50 -6.23 0.91
CA GLY A 226 -5.76 -6.51 2.30
C GLY A 226 -4.58 -6.14 3.19
N TYR A 227 -4.72 -6.42 4.49
CA TYR A 227 -3.62 -6.26 5.43
C TYR A 227 -3.48 -7.49 6.32
N PHE A 228 -2.29 -7.66 6.84
CA PHE A 228 -2.01 -8.58 7.95
C PHE A 228 -1.94 -7.80 9.25
N SER A 229 -2.58 -8.32 10.29
CA SER A 229 -2.35 -7.91 11.67
C SER A 229 -1.61 -9.01 12.39
N CYS A 230 -0.62 -8.65 13.21
CA CYS A 230 0.13 -9.59 14.02
C CYS A 230 0.68 -8.91 15.27
N LYS A 231 1.24 -9.68 16.21
CA LYS A 231 1.73 -9.19 17.50
C LYS A 231 3.18 -9.57 17.73
N LYS A 232 3.94 -8.68 18.35
CA LYS A 232 5.23 -9.04 18.95
C LYS A 232 5.01 -10.04 20.07
N ALA A 233 5.86 -11.06 20.13
CA ALA A 233 5.89 -12.07 21.20
C ALA A 233 6.22 -11.45 22.56
#